data_7bc265bc675736d5cc69fc90fc4d3340
#
_entry.id   7bc265bc675736d5cc69fc90fc4d3340
#
_cell.length_a   1.000
_cell.length_b   1.000
_cell.length_c   1.000
_cell.angle_alpha   90.00
_cell.angle_beta   90.00
_cell.angle_gamma   90.00
#
_symmetry.space_group_name_H-M   'P 1'
#
loop_
_entity.id
_entity.type
_entity.pdbx_description
1 polymer ?
#
loop_
_entity_poly.entity_id
_entity_poly.type
_entity_poly.pdbx_seq_one_letter_code
_entity_poly.pdbx_strand_id
1 'polypeptide(L)'
;MVNYKKINKEILSNHYNVRDEYKNNTLQENVNICKADRLPFSVGMINVTGELNVGMALRSASLLGAENFYIFGRKKFDARSTVGAENYINVVQYVFDDPINSDEDIYQKVVDLYLEKHDIVLCEHGGAQLGTFSWAKLIEDSHGFMVDGTLIKAKDYSKYTPLFLFGSESFGTPKCLLENHSFIKVSIPQRGVLRSFNVSAAMNLIVWDYIKETHL
;
A
#
# COMPACT_ATOMS: atom_id res chain seq x y z
N MET A 1 43.62 -13.67 7.18
CA MET A 1 42.19 -14.01 7.29
C MET A 1 41.46 -12.75 7.79
N VAL A 2 40.78 -12.02 6.91
CA VAL A 2 40.08 -10.81 7.28
C VAL A 2 38.81 -11.23 8.03
N ASN A 3 38.64 -10.73 9.25
CA ASN A 3 37.53 -11.10 10.13
C ASN A 3 36.28 -10.33 9.68
N TYR A 4 35.52 -10.88 8.74
CA TYR A 4 34.30 -10.31 8.18
C TYR A 4 33.16 -10.10 9.22
N LYS A 5 33.31 -10.55 10.46
CA LYS A 5 32.33 -10.38 11.54
C LYS A 5 32.32 -8.98 12.18
N LYS A 6 33.23 -8.10 11.81
CA LYS A 6 33.37 -6.75 12.41
C LYS A 6 33.25 -5.59 11.41
N ILE A 7 32.79 -5.85 10.20
CA ILE A 7 32.37 -4.76 9.33
C ILE A 7 31.02 -4.29 9.90
N ASN A 8 31.01 -3.05 10.38
CA ASN A 8 29.87 -2.43 11.04
C ASN A 8 28.59 -2.71 10.23
N LYS A 9 27.60 -3.33 10.86
CA LYS A 9 26.29 -3.60 10.25
C LYS A 9 25.65 -2.32 9.67
N GLU A 10 25.97 -1.17 10.23
CA GLU A 10 25.56 0.15 9.73
C GLU A 10 26.17 0.50 8.38
N ILE A 11 27.46 0.20 8.16
CA ILE A 11 28.12 0.53 6.88
C ILE A 11 27.60 -0.38 5.75
N LEU A 12 27.37 -1.67 6.02
CA LEU A 12 26.86 -2.61 5.00
C LEU A 12 25.38 -2.41 4.70
N SER A 13 24.55 -2.01 5.68
CA SER A 13 23.13 -1.78 5.45
C SER A 13 22.84 -0.55 4.58
N ASN A 14 23.68 0.49 4.68
CA ASN A 14 23.47 1.74 3.95
C ASN A 14 24.04 1.74 2.53
N HIS A 15 24.98 0.85 2.19
CA HIS A 15 25.66 0.94 0.89
C HIS A 15 25.15 -0.03 -0.19
N TYR A 16 24.42 -1.10 0.16
CA TYR A 16 24.17 -2.18 -0.81
C TYR A 16 23.03 -1.92 -1.80
N ASN A 17 22.06 -1.07 -1.47
CA ASN A 17 20.89 -0.79 -2.30
C ASN A 17 20.53 0.69 -2.46
N VAL A 18 21.41 1.56 -2.09
CA VAL A 18 21.23 3.01 -2.30
C VAL A 18 21.82 3.39 -3.66
N ARG A 19 21.10 4.22 -4.42
CA ARG A 19 21.56 4.77 -5.68
C ARG A 19 22.91 5.47 -5.49
N ASP A 20 23.79 5.42 -6.50
CA ASP A 20 25.18 5.89 -6.37
C ASP A 20 25.30 7.34 -5.89
N GLU A 21 24.38 8.20 -6.31
CA GLU A 21 24.32 9.61 -5.91
C GLU A 21 24.05 9.84 -4.43
N TYR A 22 23.48 8.86 -3.74
CA TYR A 22 23.11 8.95 -2.31
C TYR A 22 24.03 8.15 -1.38
N LYS A 23 25.03 7.46 -1.90
CA LYS A 23 25.91 6.59 -1.09
C LYS A 23 26.74 7.33 -0.07
N ASN A 24 27.04 8.61 -0.32
CA ASN A 24 27.82 9.43 0.60
C ASN A 24 26.97 10.14 1.66
N ASN A 25 25.67 10.05 1.57
CA ASN A 25 24.76 10.63 2.55
C ASN A 25 24.65 9.76 3.79
N THR A 26 24.34 10.37 4.91
CA THR A 26 23.86 9.66 6.09
C THR A 26 22.47 9.07 5.85
N LEU A 27 22.09 8.07 6.66
CA LEU A 27 20.74 7.52 6.62
C LEU A 27 19.66 8.61 6.73
N GLN A 28 19.86 9.55 7.67
CA GLN A 28 18.89 10.61 7.93
C GLN A 28 18.73 11.58 6.74
N GLU A 29 19.82 11.90 6.06
CA GLU A 29 19.77 12.72 4.84
C GLU A 29 18.99 12.01 3.75
N ASN A 30 19.24 10.71 3.52
CA ASN A 30 18.49 9.92 2.55
C ASN A 30 17.00 9.78 2.92
N VAL A 31 16.67 9.61 4.20
CA VAL A 31 15.28 9.61 4.69
C VAL A 31 14.60 10.95 4.38
N ASN A 32 15.28 12.06 4.60
CA ASN A 32 14.73 13.39 4.34
C ASN A 32 14.50 13.63 2.84
N ILE A 33 15.41 13.17 1.99
CA ILE A 33 15.25 13.21 0.52
C ILE A 33 14.01 12.42 0.10
N CYS A 34 13.90 11.15 0.53
CA CYS A 34 12.74 10.33 0.22
C CYS A 34 11.43 10.95 0.73
N LYS A 35 11.46 11.58 1.93
CA LYS A 35 10.28 12.23 2.51
C LYS A 35 9.84 13.46 1.71
N ALA A 36 10.77 14.20 1.14
CA ALA A 36 10.46 15.38 0.32
C ALA A 36 9.89 15.02 -1.06
N ASP A 37 10.20 13.81 -1.56
CA ASP A 37 9.79 13.33 -2.89
C ASP A 37 8.58 12.38 -2.85
N ARG A 38 7.87 12.29 -1.72
CA ARG A 38 6.69 11.45 -1.56
C ARG A 38 5.50 12.01 -2.32
N LEU A 39 4.76 11.09 -2.92
CA LEU A 39 3.48 11.36 -3.56
C LEU A 39 2.34 11.15 -2.55
N PRO A 40 1.21 11.85 -2.70
CA PRO A 40 0.09 11.79 -1.77
C PRO A 40 -0.75 10.52 -1.96
N PHE A 41 -0.16 9.36 -1.73
CA PHE A 41 -0.86 8.09 -1.68
C PHE A 41 -0.21 7.13 -0.67
N SER A 42 -0.96 6.14 -0.25
CA SER A 42 -0.51 5.09 0.66
C SER A 42 -0.84 3.70 0.11
N VAL A 43 -0.11 2.70 0.59
CA VAL A 43 -0.36 1.29 0.27
C VAL A 43 -0.65 0.52 1.55
N GLY A 44 -1.62 -0.38 1.52
CA GLY A 44 -1.96 -1.26 2.63
C GLY A 44 -1.99 -2.72 2.20
N MET A 45 -1.51 -3.61 3.06
CA MET A 45 -1.57 -5.05 2.84
C MET A 45 -2.11 -5.79 4.05
N ILE A 46 -3.00 -6.73 3.79
CA ILE A 46 -3.50 -7.67 4.80
C ILE A 46 -2.49 -8.82 4.89
N ASN A 47 -1.85 -8.94 6.04
CA ASN A 47 -0.77 -9.91 6.31
C ASN A 47 -1.21 -10.96 7.32
N VAL A 48 -1.93 -11.98 6.88
CA VAL A 48 -2.43 -13.04 7.76
C VAL A 48 -1.36 -14.08 8.08
N THR A 49 -0.54 -14.44 7.09
CA THR A 49 0.40 -15.58 7.20
C THR A 49 1.88 -15.19 7.37
N GLY A 50 2.22 -13.89 7.28
CA GLY A 50 3.61 -13.43 7.42
C GLY A 50 4.42 -13.57 6.13
N GLU A 51 3.86 -13.17 5.04
CA GLU A 51 4.28 -13.49 3.68
C GLU A 51 5.48 -12.69 3.18
N LEU A 52 6.25 -13.30 2.29
CA LEU A 52 7.36 -12.69 1.55
C LEU A 52 6.88 -11.48 0.73
N ASN A 53 5.67 -11.56 0.18
CA ASN A 53 5.08 -10.55 -0.68
C ASN A 53 4.89 -9.19 0.01
N VAL A 54 4.69 -9.16 1.34
CA VAL A 54 4.58 -7.92 2.11
C VAL A 54 5.87 -7.09 2.00
N GLY A 55 7.02 -7.72 2.19
CA GLY A 55 8.30 -7.01 2.07
C GLY A 55 8.62 -6.59 0.63
N MET A 56 8.24 -7.38 -0.36
CA MET A 56 8.39 -7.01 -1.79
C MET A 56 7.51 -5.81 -2.14
N ALA A 57 6.26 -5.81 -1.68
CA ALA A 57 5.34 -4.69 -1.89
C ALA A 57 5.81 -3.42 -1.17
N LEU A 58 6.29 -3.55 0.08
CA LEU A 58 6.86 -2.43 0.83
C LEU A 58 8.03 -1.78 0.08
N ARG A 59 8.95 -2.61 -0.46
CA ARG A 59 10.07 -2.13 -1.27
C ARG A 59 9.57 -1.35 -2.49
N SER A 60 8.62 -1.90 -3.22
CA SER A 60 8.06 -1.23 -4.40
C SER A 60 7.31 0.05 -4.05
N ALA A 61 6.49 0.05 -2.99
CA ALA A 61 5.78 1.23 -2.52
C ALA A 61 6.74 2.37 -2.14
N SER A 62 7.85 2.03 -1.45
CA SER A 62 8.91 3.00 -1.13
C SER A 62 9.54 3.62 -2.39
N LEU A 63 9.83 2.79 -3.42
CA LEU A 63 10.43 3.25 -4.68
C LEU A 63 9.44 4.05 -5.55
N LEU A 64 8.16 3.79 -5.42
CA LEU A 64 7.07 4.53 -6.09
C LEU A 64 6.68 5.82 -5.36
N GLY A 65 7.31 6.13 -4.24
CA GLY A 65 7.10 7.38 -3.49
C GLY A 65 5.87 7.37 -2.60
N ALA A 66 5.36 6.23 -2.17
CA ALA A 66 4.23 6.17 -1.24
C ALA A 66 4.55 6.87 0.09
N GLU A 67 3.56 7.58 0.65
CA GLU A 67 3.69 8.26 1.93
C GLU A 67 3.76 7.26 3.09
N ASN A 68 2.84 6.32 3.11
CA ASN A 68 2.76 5.30 4.16
C ASN A 68 2.62 3.90 3.57
N PHE A 69 3.08 2.91 4.34
CA PHE A 69 2.83 1.50 4.09
C PHE A 69 2.16 0.88 5.32
N TYR A 70 0.89 0.50 5.19
CA TYR A 70 0.10 -0.09 6.26
C TYR A 70 0.14 -1.62 6.19
N ILE A 71 0.31 -2.28 7.33
CA ILE A 71 0.26 -3.73 7.46
C ILE A 71 -0.82 -4.08 8.48
N PHE A 72 -1.82 -4.87 8.06
CA PHE A 72 -2.92 -5.32 8.91
C PHE A 72 -2.79 -6.82 9.18
N GLY A 73 -2.63 -7.22 10.43
CA GLY A 73 -2.55 -8.61 10.83
C GLY A 73 -1.28 -8.97 11.58
N ARG A 74 -0.41 -9.81 11.02
CA ARG A 74 0.83 -10.23 11.69
C ARG A 74 1.91 -9.16 11.68
N LYS A 75 2.61 -9.04 12.81
CA LYS A 75 3.79 -8.18 12.93
C LYS A 75 4.95 -8.63 12.05
N LYS A 76 5.14 -9.95 11.90
CA LYS A 76 6.29 -10.51 11.19
C LYS A 76 6.00 -10.69 9.70
N PHE A 77 6.90 -10.20 8.88
CA PHE A 77 7.03 -10.49 7.45
C PHE A 77 8.52 -10.72 7.14
N ASP A 78 8.83 -11.22 5.96
CA ASP A 78 10.23 -11.47 5.58
C ASP A 78 10.94 -10.14 5.25
N ALA A 79 11.65 -9.59 6.24
CA ALA A 79 12.40 -8.35 6.09
C ALA A 79 13.56 -8.44 5.07
N ARG A 80 14.00 -9.64 4.68
CA ARG A 80 15.01 -9.78 3.62
C ARG A 80 14.51 -9.30 2.28
N SER A 81 13.21 -9.38 2.04
CA SER A 81 12.57 -8.94 0.80
C SER A 81 12.42 -7.42 0.69
N THR A 82 12.49 -6.68 1.80
CA THR A 82 12.44 -5.21 1.78
C THR A 82 13.74 -4.59 1.29
N VAL A 83 14.86 -5.29 1.52
CA VAL A 83 16.23 -4.85 1.17
C VAL A 83 16.56 -3.47 1.77
N GLY A 84 16.01 -3.16 2.96
CA GLY A 84 16.22 -1.91 3.68
C GLY A 84 15.22 -0.79 3.34
N ALA A 85 14.25 -1.03 2.48
CA ALA A 85 13.27 -0.01 2.08
C ALA A 85 12.41 0.51 3.26
N GLU A 86 12.24 -0.31 4.31
CA GLU A 86 11.55 0.07 5.54
C GLU A 86 12.16 1.27 6.26
N ASN A 87 13.41 1.60 5.96
CA ASN A 87 14.06 2.80 6.52
C ASN A 87 13.63 4.10 5.82
N TYR A 88 13.07 4.01 4.61
CA TYR A 88 12.81 5.15 3.74
C TYR A 88 11.32 5.45 3.53
N ILE A 89 10.43 4.66 4.07
CA ILE A 89 8.97 4.84 4.04
C ILE A 89 8.41 4.76 5.46
N ASN A 90 7.30 5.46 5.72
CA ASN A 90 6.62 5.31 7.01
C ASN A 90 5.83 3.99 7.03
N VAL A 91 6.21 3.06 7.91
CA VAL A 91 5.56 1.75 8.07
C VAL A 91 4.68 1.76 9.32
N VAL A 92 3.38 1.57 9.14
CA VAL A 92 2.39 1.50 10.21
C VAL A 92 1.85 0.07 10.29
N GLN A 93 1.92 -0.53 11.48
CA GLN A 93 1.49 -1.92 11.68
C GLN A 93 0.34 -2.00 12.67
N TYR A 94 -0.79 -2.54 12.23
CA TYR A 94 -1.92 -2.93 13.07
C TYR A 94 -1.83 -4.44 13.32
N VAL A 95 -1.37 -4.81 14.50
CA VAL A 95 -1.11 -6.21 14.89
C VAL A 95 -2.30 -6.75 15.67
N PHE A 96 -2.80 -7.92 15.27
CA PHE A 96 -3.89 -8.62 15.92
C PHE A 96 -3.40 -9.94 16.53
N ASP A 97 -3.99 -10.34 17.66
CA ASP A 97 -3.60 -11.56 18.38
C ASP A 97 -3.95 -12.82 17.58
N ASP A 98 -5.12 -12.82 16.92
CA ASP A 98 -5.53 -13.86 15.97
C ASP A 98 -5.78 -13.27 14.58
N PRO A 99 -4.74 -13.12 13.74
CA PRO A 99 -4.87 -12.49 12.44
C PRO A 99 -5.79 -13.22 11.45
N ILE A 100 -6.06 -14.51 11.67
CA ILE A 100 -6.94 -15.33 10.80
C ILE A 100 -8.41 -14.98 11.03
N ASN A 101 -8.78 -14.66 12.28
CA ASN A 101 -10.15 -14.33 12.67
C ASN A 101 -10.33 -12.85 13.00
N SER A 102 -9.53 -11.97 12.40
CA SER A 102 -9.52 -10.51 12.69
C SER A 102 -10.20 -9.65 11.62
N ASP A 103 -11.08 -10.22 10.81
CA ASP A 103 -11.73 -9.48 9.72
C ASP A 103 -12.44 -8.22 10.21
N GLU A 104 -13.11 -8.28 11.38
CA GLU A 104 -13.81 -7.14 11.97
C GLU A 104 -12.81 -6.09 12.50
N ASP A 105 -11.72 -6.52 13.12
CA ASP A 105 -10.66 -5.61 13.60
C ASP A 105 -9.98 -4.90 12.42
N ILE A 106 -9.73 -5.63 11.33
CA ILE A 106 -9.18 -5.07 10.10
C ILE A 106 -10.16 -4.05 9.52
N TYR A 107 -11.45 -4.41 9.44
CA TYR A 107 -12.50 -3.52 8.95
C TYR A 107 -12.55 -2.22 9.76
N GLN A 108 -12.56 -2.32 11.08
CA GLN A 108 -12.60 -1.14 11.95
C GLN A 108 -11.39 -0.22 11.72
N LYS A 109 -10.18 -0.79 11.60
CA LYS A 109 -8.98 0.02 11.34
C LYS A 109 -8.99 0.69 9.97
N VAL A 110 -9.53 0.02 8.96
CA VAL A 110 -9.67 0.60 7.61
C VAL A 110 -10.73 1.71 7.62
N VAL A 111 -11.83 1.54 8.35
CA VAL A 111 -12.84 2.60 8.55
C VAL A 111 -12.25 3.80 9.30
N ASP A 112 -11.46 3.57 10.35
CA ASP A 112 -10.78 4.66 11.07
C ASP A 112 -9.91 5.49 10.09
N LEU A 113 -9.12 4.84 9.23
CA LEU A 113 -8.30 5.50 8.22
C LEU A 113 -9.13 6.27 7.18
N TYR A 114 -10.29 5.71 6.76
CA TYR A 114 -11.22 6.40 5.89
C TYR A 114 -11.74 7.69 6.54
N LEU A 115 -12.10 7.63 7.81
CA LEU A 115 -12.57 8.80 8.58
C LEU A 115 -11.45 9.82 8.84
N GLU A 116 -10.19 9.37 8.89
CA GLU A 116 -9.04 10.23 9.08
C GLU A 116 -8.63 11.01 7.82
N LYS A 117 -8.79 10.54 6.60
CA LYS A 117 -8.53 11.22 5.32
C LYS A 117 -8.04 10.30 4.19
N HIS A 118 -8.35 9.02 4.20
CA HIS A 118 -7.96 8.14 3.10
C HIS A 118 -9.16 7.74 2.25
N ASP A 119 -9.03 7.86 0.94
CA ASP A 119 -9.93 7.19 0.00
C ASP A 119 -9.52 5.73 -0.11
N ILE A 120 -10.31 4.83 0.44
CA ILE A 120 -9.98 3.41 0.42
C ILE A 120 -10.23 2.84 -0.97
N VAL A 121 -9.16 2.35 -1.59
CA VAL A 121 -9.19 1.68 -2.90
C VAL A 121 -8.88 0.19 -2.71
N LEU A 122 -9.91 -0.64 -2.73
CA LEU A 122 -9.78 -2.09 -2.64
C LEU A 122 -9.33 -2.65 -4.00
N CYS A 123 -8.19 -3.30 -4.01
CA CYS A 123 -7.60 -3.90 -5.20
C CYS A 123 -7.99 -5.37 -5.27
N GLU A 124 -9.17 -5.65 -5.89
CA GLU A 124 -9.79 -6.98 -5.87
C GLU A 124 -10.58 -7.24 -7.15
N HIS A 125 -10.86 -8.52 -7.43
CA HIS A 125 -11.67 -8.92 -8.56
C HIS A 125 -13.08 -8.29 -8.54
N GLY A 126 -13.60 -7.99 -9.72
CA GLY A 126 -14.97 -7.45 -9.88
C GLY A 126 -15.08 -5.93 -9.68
N GLY A 127 -13.99 -5.23 -9.40
CA GLY A 127 -13.95 -3.77 -9.42
C GLY A 127 -13.84 -3.18 -10.83
N ALA A 128 -13.81 -1.85 -10.93
CA ALA A 128 -13.56 -1.14 -12.18
C ALA A 128 -12.21 -1.60 -12.77
N GLN A 129 -12.19 -1.93 -14.06
CA GLN A 129 -10.99 -2.47 -14.68
C GLN A 129 -10.01 -1.37 -15.07
N LEU A 130 -8.73 -1.54 -14.78
CA LEU A 130 -7.67 -0.62 -15.22
C LEU A 130 -7.77 -0.38 -16.73
N GLY A 131 -7.60 0.88 -17.14
CA GLY A 131 -7.72 1.33 -18.52
C GLY A 131 -9.16 1.59 -18.99
N THR A 132 -10.19 1.41 -18.15
CA THR A 132 -11.60 1.72 -18.50
C THR A 132 -12.17 2.95 -17.77
N PHE A 133 -11.40 3.55 -16.88
CA PHE A 133 -11.80 4.73 -16.09
C PHE A 133 -10.64 5.72 -15.97
N SER A 134 -10.92 6.94 -15.54
CA SER A 134 -9.93 7.91 -15.07
C SER A 134 -9.86 7.84 -13.55
N TRP A 135 -8.66 7.81 -12.98
CA TRP A 135 -8.43 7.80 -11.54
C TRP A 135 -9.01 9.04 -10.86
N ALA A 136 -8.78 10.22 -11.45
CA ALA A 136 -9.30 11.47 -10.90
C ALA A 136 -10.83 11.44 -10.79
N LYS A 137 -11.52 10.97 -11.84
CA LYS A 137 -12.97 10.86 -11.84
C LYS A 137 -13.47 9.77 -10.89
N LEU A 138 -12.82 8.62 -10.85
CA LEU A 138 -13.22 7.51 -9.98
C LEU A 138 -13.14 7.91 -8.50
N ILE A 139 -12.10 8.63 -8.11
CA ILE A 139 -11.93 9.16 -6.76
C ILE A 139 -12.96 10.26 -6.48
N GLU A 140 -13.16 11.20 -7.39
CA GLU A 140 -14.17 12.25 -7.24
C GLU A 140 -15.59 11.68 -7.07
N ASP A 141 -15.96 10.69 -7.87
CA ASP A 141 -17.28 10.05 -7.83
C ASP A 141 -17.50 9.29 -6.50
N SER A 142 -16.43 8.82 -5.84
CA SER A 142 -16.51 8.14 -4.54
C SER A 142 -16.79 9.09 -3.35
N HIS A 143 -16.55 10.37 -3.52
CA HIS A 143 -16.76 11.40 -2.49
C HIS A 143 -18.24 11.81 -2.29
N GLY A 144 -19.14 11.21 -3.03
CA GLY A 144 -20.57 11.44 -2.91
C GLY A 144 -21.29 10.19 -2.40
N PHE A 145 -22.18 10.35 -1.45
CA PHE A 145 -23.13 9.30 -1.11
C PHE A 145 -24.56 9.80 -1.32
N MET A 146 -25.41 8.89 -1.76
CA MET A 146 -26.80 9.19 -2.02
C MET A 146 -27.63 9.02 -0.73
N VAL A 147 -28.33 10.06 -0.31
CA VAL A 147 -29.35 9.99 0.73
C VAL A 147 -30.66 10.42 0.10
N ASP A 148 -31.65 9.55 0.12
CA ASP A 148 -32.99 9.78 -0.44
C ASP A 148 -32.97 10.36 -1.88
N GLY A 149 -32.06 9.85 -2.72
CA GLY A 149 -31.91 10.31 -4.09
C GLY A 149 -31.17 11.64 -4.26
N THR A 150 -30.66 12.22 -3.20
CA THR A 150 -29.84 13.44 -3.24
C THR A 150 -28.38 13.09 -3.01
N LEU A 151 -27.49 13.51 -3.92
CA LEU A 151 -26.05 13.38 -3.75
C LEU A 151 -25.58 14.34 -2.65
N ILE A 152 -25.21 13.78 -1.51
CA ILE A 152 -24.58 14.55 -0.44
C ILE A 152 -23.07 14.45 -0.64
N LYS A 153 -22.48 15.54 -1.09
CA LYS A 153 -21.02 15.70 -1.03
C LYS A 153 -20.66 16.00 0.42
N ALA A 154 -20.12 15.01 1.09
CA ALA A 154 -19.63 15.21 2.45
C ALA A 154 -18.25 15.85 2.38
N LYS A 155 -17.99 16.83 3.24
CA LYS A 155 -16.71 17.45 3.62
C LYS A 155 -15.72 17.81 2.48
N ASP A 156 -14.76 18.67 2.81
CA ASP A 156 -13.60 19.03 1.99
C ASP A 156 -12.69 17.80 1.75
N TYR A 157 -12.95 17.07 0.68
CA TYR A 157 -12.15 15.91 0.23
C TYR A 157 -10.82 16.31 -0.42
N SER A 158 -10.54 17.60 -0.59
CA SER A 158 -9.28 18.06 -1.20
C SER A 158 -8.02 17.61 -0.45
N LYS A 159 -8.20 17.08 0.78
CA LYS A 159 -7.13 16.56 1.65
C LYS A 159 -7.09 15.04 1.75
N TYR A 160 -8.00 14.35 1.06
CA TYR A 160 -8.01 12.89 1.05
C TYR A 160 -6.94 12.38 0.10
N THR A 161 -6.29 11.30 0.48
CA THR A 161 -5.28 10.63 -0.32
C THR A 161 -5.64 9.15 -0.49
N PRO A 162 -5.48 8.56 -1.68
CA PRO A 162 -5.82 7.16 -1.87
C PRO A 162 -4.95 6.23 -1.03
N LEU A 163 -5.60 5.27 -0.38
CA LEU A 163 -5.00 4.11 0.25
C LEU A 163 -5.35 2.86 -0.57
N PHE A 164 -4.39 2.37 -1.33
CA PHE A 164 -4.52 1.14 -2.11
C PHE A 164 -4.37 -0.07 -1.19
N LEU A 165 -5.49 -0.78 -0.92
CA LEU A 165 -5.52 -1.91 0.00
C LEU A 165 -5.60 -3.23 -0.76
N PHE A 166 -4.65 -4.11 -0.46
CA PHE A 166 -4.51 -5.44 -1.06
C PHE A 166 -4.82 -6.53 -0.03
N GLY A 167 -5.65 -7.49 -0.44
CA GLY A 167 -5.97 -8.66 0.36
C GLY A 167 -4.78 -9.59 0.60
N SER A 168 -4.92 -10.52 1.54
CA SER A 168 -3.92 -11.56 1.77
C SER A 168 -3.89 -12.55 0.60
N GLU A 169 -2.73 -13.14 0.34
CA GLU A 169 -2.58 -14.14 -0.74
C GLU A 169 -3.44 -15.39 -0.49
N SER A 170 -3.58 -15.80 0.77
CA SER A 170 -4.30 -17.02 1.15
C SER A 170 -5.81 -16.84 1.29
N PHE A 171 -6.26 -15.68 1.80
CA PHE A 171 -7.66 -15.44 2.19
C PHE A 171 -8.33 -14.31 1.39
N GLY A 172 -7.54 -13.51 0.64
CA GLY A 172 -8.04 -12.36 -0.09
C GLY A 172 -8.39 -11.18 0.83
N THR A 173 -9.34 -10.37 0.38
CA THR A 173 -9.86 -9.22 1.11
C THR A 173 -11.06 -9.64 1.95
N PRO A 174 -11.15 -9.27 3.24
CA PRO A 174 -12.32 -9.52 4.10
C PRO A 174 -13.63 -9.10 3.45
N LYS A 175 -14.66 -9.93 3.61
CA LYS A 175 -15.96 -9.71 3.00
C LYS A 175 -16.63 -8.41 3.45
N CYS A 176 -16.48 -8.06 4.73
CA CYS A 176 -17.00 -6.81 5.30
C CYS A 176 -16.42 -5.56 4.61
N LEU A 177 -15.15 -5.59 4.19
CA LEU A 177 -14.56 -4.52 3.37
C LEU A 177 -15.15 -4.49 1.96
N LEU A 178 -15.33 -5.66 1.34
CA LEU A 178 -15.89 -5.76 -0.01
C LEU A 178 -17.36 -5.32 -0.09
N GLU A 179 -18.11 -5.45 0.99
CA GLU A 179 -19.52 -5.04 1.09
C GLU A 179 -19.68 -3.55 1.41
N ASN A 180 -18.61 -2.86 1.79
CA ASN A 180 -18.68 -1.42 2.04
C ASN A 180 -18.76 -0.63 0.72
N HIS A 181 -19.90 0.03 0.51
CA HIS A 181 -20.18 0.79 -0.70
C HIS A 181 -19.45 2.14 -0.80
N SER A 182 -18.88 2.60 0.32
CA SER A 182 -18.08 3.84 0.34
C SER A 182 -16.64 3.62 -0.15
N PHE A 183 -16.21 2.35 -0.32
CA PHE A 183 -14.87 2.04 -0.78
C PHE A 183 -14.85 1.83 -2.29
N ILE A 184 -13.85 2.41 -2.93
CA ILE A 184 -13.57 2.23 -4.36
C ILE A 184 -13.08 0.79 -4.58
N LYS A 185 -13.49 0.15 -5.68
CA LYS A 185 -13.00 -1.18 -6.06
C LYS A 185 -12.42 -1.14 -7.45
N VAL A 186 -11.17 -1.59 -7.57
CA VAL A 186 -10.47 -1.66 -8.86
C VAL A 186 -9.92 -3.06 -9.10
N SER A 187 -9.80 -3.42 -10.36
CA SER A 187 -9.30 -4.72 -10.78
C SER A 187 -8.36 -4.61 -11.99
N ILE A 188 -7.46 -5.57 -12.10
CA ILE A 188 -6.59 -5.74 -13.27
C ILE A 188 -7.31 -6.67 -14.26
N PRO A 189 -7.49 -6.27 -15.53
CA PRO A 189 -8.06 -7.17 -16.53
C PRO A 189 -7.14 -8.38 -16.74
N GLN A 190 -7.70 -9.58 -16.60
CA GLN A 190 -6.97 -10.85 -16.73
C GLN A 190 -7.42 -11.62 -17.96
N ARG A 191 -6.47 -12.23 -18.65
CA ARG A 191 -6.71 -13.05 -19.85
C ARG A 191 -6.27 -14.51 -19.70
N GLY A 192 -5.51 -14.81 -18.63
CA GLY A 192 -5.03 -16.16 -18.35
C GLY A 192 -6.02 -17.01 -17.57
N VAL A 193 -5.69 -18.28 -17.38
CA VAL A 193 -6.50 -19.25 -16.64
C VAL A 193 -6.23 -19.24 -15.13
N LEU A 194 -5.18 -18.57 -14.69
CA LEU A 194 -4.85 -18.46 -13.26
C LEU A 194 -5.84 -17.53 -12.56
N ARG A 195 -6.11 -17.83 -11.30
CA ARG A 195 -7.12 -17.12 -10.50
C ARG A 195 -6.75 -15.64 -10.24
N SER A 196 -5.49 -15.34 -10.01
CA SER A 196 -5.05 -13.99 -9.64
C SER A 196 -3.58 -13.75 -9.96
N PHE A 197 -3.20 -12.48 -10.06
CA PHE A 197 -1.79 -12.06 -10.01
C PHE A 197 -1.19 -12.28 -8.62
N ASN A 198 0.13 -12.45 -8.54
CA ASN A 198 0.84 -12.27 -7.28
C ASN A 198 0.55 -10.87 -6.74
N VAL A 199 0.29 -10.77 -5.43
CA VAL A 199 -0.18 -9.52 -4.80
C VAL A 199 0.81 -8.36 -4.95
N SER A 200 2.12 -8.62 -4.88
CA SER A 200 3.14 -7.57 -5.10
C SER A 200 3.16 -7.10 -6.56
N ALA A 201 2.94 -8.01 -7.52
CA ALA A 201 2.84 -7.66 -8.93
C ALA A 201 1.56 -6.85 -9.20
N ALA A 202 0.43 -7.25 -8.63
CA ALA A 202 -0.82 -6.51 -8.71
C ALA A 202 -0.67 -5.09 -8.16
N MET A 203 0.00 -4.94 -7.01
CA MET A 203 0.29 -3.64 -6.40
C MET A 203 1.10 -2.76 -7.35
N ASN A 204 2.16 -3.27 -7.95
CA ASN A 204 2.97 -2.50 -8.90
C ASN A 204 2.16 -2.01 -10.09
N LEU A 205 1.31 -2.86 -10.66
CA LEU A 205 0.48 -2.51 -11.83
C LEU A 205 -0.53 -1.42 -11.50
N ILE A 206 -1.27 -1.57 -10.39
CA ILE A 206 -2.34 -0.65 -9.99
C ILE A 206 -1.76 0.70 -9.59
N VAL A 207 -0.74 0.71 -8.72
CA VAL A 207 -0.14 1.94 -8.22
C VAL A 207 0.60 2.68 -9.33
N TRP A 208 1.27 1.95 -10.23
CA TRP A 208 1.92 2.58 -11.40
C TRP A 208 0.91 3.22 -12.35
N ASP A 209 -0.22 2.56 -12.62
CA ASP A 209 -1.29 3.10 -13.46
C ASP A 209 -1.86 4.40 -12.86
N TYR A 210 -2.07 4.42 -11.53
CA TYR A 210 -2.47 5.62 -10.81
C TYR A 210 -1.44 6.76 -10.96
N ILE A 211 -0.15 6.49 -10.66
CA ILE A 211 0.91 7.50 -10.72
C ILE A 211 1.05 8.06 -12.14
N LYS A 212 1.02 7.18 -13.14
CA LYS A 212 1.14 7.55 -14.54
C LYS A 212 0.06 8.56 -14.97
N GLU A 213 -1.17 8.41 -14.49
CA GLU A 213 -2.27 9.32 -14.86
C GLU A 213 -2.26 10.60 -14.04
N THR A 214 -1.85 10.54 -12.77
CA THR A 214 -2.09 11.65 -11.83
C THR A 214 -0.85 12.46 -11.50
N HIS A 215 0.35 11.94 -11.75
CA HIS A 215 1.61 12.56 -11.33
C HIS A 215 2.70 12.63 -12.41
N LEU A 216 2.52 12.02 -13.60
CA LEU A 216 3.44 12.09 -14.74
C LEU A 216 2.79 12.78 -15.94
#